data_9f63cdf2ec1fd5a6fe4a63f0d94a404f
#
_entry.id   9f63cdf2ec1fd5a6fe4a63f0d94a404f
#
_cell.length_a   1.000
_cell.length_b   1.000
_cell.length_c   1.000
_cell.angle_alpha   90.00
_cell.angle_beta   90.00
_cell.angle_gamma   90.00
#
_symmetry.space_group_name_H-M   'P 1'
#
loop_
_entity.id
_entity.type
_entity.pdbx_description
1 polymer ?
#
loop_
_entity_poly.entity_id
_entity_poly.type
_entity_poly.pdbx_seq_one_letter_code
_entity_poly.pdbx_strand_id
1 'polypeptide(L)'
;QYNNAGPYLLGVLIQRKTEKNLIEYLTPRLFDKLEIKPLEAEFCPKGYVFGAGGLQMNVRELGKFGQLYLQRGKWKGEQILSEKWIEESTKKQVECGDYNNSQVDGYGYLFWHLKGDAYMANGKYGQYCIVLSDQNSVISVNSPETEQSDRVGRYIMKKLKEGRRNNGKE
;
A
#
# COMPACT_ATOMS: atom_id res chain seq x y z
N GLN A 1 7.53 -16.94 -0.98
CA GLN A 1 6.11 -17.21 -0.76
C GLN A 1 5.48 -16.09 0.05
N TYR A 2 4.34 -15.53 -0.38
CA TYR A 2 3.58 -14.51 0.36
C TYR A 2 3.14 -15.05 1.73
N ASN A 3 3.33 -14.27 2.79
CA ASN A 3 2.84 -14.59 4.14
C ASN A 3 2.67 -13.31 4.98
N ASN A 4 1.81 -13.36 5.98
CA ASN A 4 1.56 -12.26 6.91
C ASN A 4 2.45 -12.30 8.16
N ALA A 5 3.23 -13.36 8.36
CA ALA A 5 4.10 -13.48 9.52
C ALA A 5 5.27 -12.48 9.47
N GLY A 6 5.83 -12.23 8.28
CA GLY A 6 6.91 -11.26 8.12
C GLY A 6 6.55 -9.85 8.58
N PRO A 7 5.50 -9.21 8.03
CA PRO A 7 5.04 -7.89 8.47
C PRO A 7 4.67 -7.84 9.95
N TYR A 8 4.01 -8.88 10.47
CA TYR A 8 3.70 -8.98 11.90
C TYR A 8 4.96 -8.95 12.77
N LEU A 9 5.96 -9.77 12.43
CA LEU A 9 7.23 -9.83 13.17
C LEU A 9 8.02 -8.51 13.10
N LEU A 10 8.00 -7.82 11.95
CA LEU A 10 8.58 -6.48 11.83
C LEU A 10 7.89 -5.48 12.76
N GLY A 11 6.56 -5.50 12.84
CA GLY A 11 5.79 -4.69 13.77
C GLY A 11 6.17 -4.97 15.24
N VAL A 12 6.26 -6.25 15.61
CA VAL A 12 6.71 -6.66 16.95
C VAL A 12 8.14 -6.19 17.24
N LEU A 13 9.04 -6.28 16.27
CA LEU A 13 10.43 -5.82 16.41
C LEU A 13 10.50 -4.32 16.70
N ILE A 14 9.74 -3.51 15.95
CA ILE A 14 9.67 -2.05 16.17
C ILE A 14 9.17 -1.77 17.60
N GLN A 15 8.06 -2.39 18.00
CA GLN A 15 7.48 -2.19 19.33
C GLN A 15 8.46 -2.56 20.44
N ARG A 16 9.18 -3.67 20.32
CA ARG A 16 10.20 -4.07 21.30
C ARG A 16 11.41 -3.14 21.35
N LYS A 17 11.83 -2.60 20.22
CA LYS A 17 12.99 -1.70 20.12
C LYS A 17 12.69 -0.28 20.60
N THR A 18 11.45 0.17 20.46
CA THR A 18 11.06 1.55 20.75
C THR A 18 10.23 1.69 22.01
N GLU A 19 9.83 0.59 22.62
CA GLU A 19 8.92 0.51 23.79
C GLU A 19 7.56 1.22 23.53
N LYS A 20 7.22 1.45 22.26
CA LYS A 20 5.98 2.07 21.81
C LYS A 20 5.22 1.10 20.93
N ASN A 21 3.91 1.05 21.04
CA ASN A 21 3.15 0.30 20.06
C ASN A 21 3.30 0.94 18.65
N LEU A 22 2.98 0.18 17.61
CA LEU A 22 3.26 0.62 16.24
C LEU A 22 2.49 1.91 15.86
N ILE A 23 1.28 2.11 16.40
CA ILE A 23 0.51 3.34 16.16
C ILE A 23 1.17 4.53 16.86
N GLU A 24 1.53 4.40 18.13
CA GLU A 24 2.25 5.44 18.88
C GLU A 24 3.59 5.80 18.22
N TYR A 25 4.27 4.81 17.66
CA TYR A 25 5.53 5.04 16.93
C TYR A 25 5.32 5.80 15.62
N LEU A 26 4.30 5.44 14.86
CA LEU A 26 4.02 6.01 13.54
C LEU A 26 3.31 7.36 13.61
N THR A 27 2.51 7.62 14.66
CA THR A 27 1.73 8.86 14.76
C THR A 27 2.59 10.11 14.52
N PRO A 28 3.63 10.43 15.31
CA PRO A 28 4.41 11.65 15.11
C PRO A 28 5.32 11.60 13.87
N ARG A 29 5.57 10.43 13.28
CA ARG A 29 6.49 10.24 12.17
C ARG A 29 5.81 10.24 10.81
N LEU A 30 4.56 9.80 10.78
CA LEU A 30 3.82 9.60 9.54
C LEU A 30 2.41 10.19 9.62
N PHE A 31 1.60 9.75 10.58
CA PHE A 31 0.17 10.07 10.58
C PHE A 31 -0.10 11.56 10.82
N ASP A 32 0.55 12.19 11.81
CA ASP A 32 0.41 13.64 12.05
C ASP A 32 0.90 14.45 10.85
N LYS A 33 2.02 14.02 10.24
CA LYS A 33 2.59 14.71 9.08
C LYS A 33 1.68 14.66 7.86
N LEU A 34 0.99 13.54 7.66
CA LEU A 34 -0.02 13.37 6.60
C LEU A 34 -1.40 13.91 7.00
N GLU A 35 -1.55 14.44 8.21
CA GLU A 35 -2.84 14.85 8.75
C GLU A 35 -3.87 13.71 8.72
N ILE A 36 -3.42 12.50 9.02
CA ILE A 36 -4.24 11.30 9.19
C ILE A 36 -4.70 11.27 10.66
N LYS A 37 -5.99 11.17 10.89
CA LYS A 37 -6.55 11.13 12.26
C LYS A 37 -6.24 9.81 12.95
N PRO A 38 -6.33 9.76 14.28
CA PRO A 38 -6.14 8.53 15.03
C PRO A 38 -6.91 7.36 14.42
N LEU A 39 -6.23 6.26 14.24
CA LEU A 39 -6.70 5.08 13.55
C LEU A 39 -6.91 3.96 14.55
N GLU A 40 -7.97 3.20 14.37
CA GLU A 40 -8.14 1.94 15.06
C GLU A 40 -7.24 0.89 14.44
N ALA A 41 -6.66 0.03 15.27
CA ALA A 41 -5.81 -1.07 14.85
C ALA A 41 -6.14 -2.33 15.64
N GLU A 42 -6.03 -3.47 15.01
CA GLU A 42 -6.15 -4.75 15.69
C GLU A 42 -4.90 -5.08 16.49
N PHE A 43 -5.11 -5.66 17.68
CA PHE A 43 -4.04 -6.14 18.54
C PHE A 43 -4.09 -7.67 18.65
N CYS A 44 -2.93 -8.29 18.67
CA CYS A 44 -2.85 -9.71 19.01
C CYS A 44 -3.05 -9.93 20.52
N PRO A 45 -3.33 -11.17 20.97
CA PRO A 45 -3.54 -11.46 22.42
C PRO A 45 -2.38 -11.09 23.33
N LYS A 46 -1.17 -10.87 22.78
CA LYS A 46 0.01 -10.41 23.52
C LYS A 46 0.16 -8.88 23.58
N GLY A 47 -0.85 -8.13 23.09
CA GLY A 47 -0.85 -6.66 23.11
C GLY A 47 0.01 -5.98 22.02
N TYR A 48 0.52 -6.73 21.03
CA TYR A 48 1.18 -6.11 19.87
C TYR A 48 0.16 -5.74 18.80
N VAL A 49 0.35 -4.59 18.16
CA VAL A 49 -0.42 -4.23 16.96
C VAL A 49 -0.20 -5.27 15.87
N PHE A 50 -1.26 -5.73 15.24
CA PHE A 50 -1.19 -6.68 14.16
C PHE A 50 -0.71 -5.99 12.86
N GLY A 51 0.61 -5.86 12.71
CA GLY A 51 1.25 -5.11 11.63
C GLY A 51 1.04 -5.67 10.21
N ALA A 52 0.30 -6.78 10.07
CA ALA A 52 -0.02 -7.40 8.77
C ALA A 52 -1.43 -7.08 8.27
N GLY A 53 -2.22 -6.36 9.05
CA GLY A 53 -3.61 -5.99 8.73
C GLY A 53 -4.31 -5.34 9.91
N GLY A 54 -5.64 -5.16 9.82
CA GLY A 54 -6.45 -4.63 10.91
C GLY A 54 -6.30 -3.13 11.18
N LEU A 55 -5.55 -2.39 10.37
CA LEU A 55 -5.49 -0.94 10.46
C LEU A 55 -6.71 -0.35 9.74
N GLN A 56 -7.52 0.39 10.47
CA GLN A 56 -8.70 1.07 9.91
C GLN A 56 -8.33 2.48 9.45
N MET A 57 -8.65 2.77 8.20
CA MET A 57 -8.32 4.02 7.53
C MET A 57 -9.45 4.38 6.56
N ASN A 58 -9.86 5.64 6.51
CA ASN A 58 -10.82 6.04 5.49
C ASN A 58 -10.15 6.19 4.11
N VAL A 59 -10.96 6.21 3.05
CA VAL A 59 -10.45 6.23 1.67
C VAL A 59 -9.61 7.47 1.36
N ARG A 60 -9.90 8.62 1.97
CA ARG A 60 -9.12 9.86 1.76
C ARG A 60 -7.76 9.78 2.44
N GLU A 61 -7.70 9.19 3.62
CA GLU A 61 -6.45 8.96 4.35
C GLU A 61 -5.56 7.96 3.63
N LEU A 62 -6.15 6.89 3.09
CA LEU A 62 -5.46 5.94 2.22
C LEU A 62 -4.91 6.64 0.96
N GLY A 63 -5.69 7.57 0.37
CA GLY A 63 -5.25 8.41 -0.74
C GLY A 63 -4.06 9.31 -0.40
N LYS A 64 -4.01 9.91 0.80
CA LYS A 64 -2.85 10.68 1.26
C LYS A 64 -1.59 9.84 1.36
N PHE A 65 -1.70 8.60 1.84
CA PHE A 65 -0.59 7.65 1.85
C PHE A 65 -0.09 7.35 0.43
N GLY A 66 -0.99 7.06 -0.51
CA GLY A 66 -0.64 6.88 -1.92
C GLY A 66 0.01 8.12 -2.54
N GLN A 67 -0.50 9.31 -2.22
CA GLN A 67 0.05 10.58 -2.68
C GLN A 67 1.47 10.83 -2.16
N LEU A 68 1.77 10.47 -0.90
CA LEU A 68 3.13 10.51 -0.36
C LEU A 68 4.09 9.67 -1.22
N TYR A 69 3.67 8.47 -1.62
CA TYR A 69 4.46 7.60 -2.47
C TYR A 69 4.62 8.15 -3.89
N LEU A 70 3.53 8.68 -4.49
CA LEU A 70 3.57 9.34 -5.78
C LEU A 70 4.55 10.54 -5.80
N GLN A 71 4.59 11.30 -4.72
CA GLN A 71 5.48 12.46 -4.53
C GLN A 71 6.88 12.07 -4.04
N ARG A 72 7.28 10.81 -4.21
CA ARG A 72 8.62 10.31 -3.83
C ARG A 72 8.97 10.59 -2.36
N GLY A 73 7.99 10.43 -1.48
CA GLY A 73 8.15 10.57 -0.04
C GLY A 73 8.08 12.01 0.48
N LYS A 74 7.74 12.97 -0.38
CA LYS A 74 7.51 14.38 0.01
C LYS A 74 6.03 14.63 0.33
N TRP A 75 5.79 15.44 1.35
CA TRP A 75 4.47 15.92 1.70
C TRP A 75 4.54 17.38 2.12
N LYS A 76 3.77 18.25 1.46
CA LYS A 76 3.76 19.70 1.72
C LYS A 76 5.17 20.32 1.78
N GLY A 77 6.10 19.84 0.95
CA GLY A 77 7.48 20.32 0.88
C GLY A 77 8.46 19.63 1.84
N GLU A 78 7.99 18.86 2.83
CA GLU A 78 8.84 18.08 3.75
C GLU A 78 9.12 16.68 3.21
N GLN A 79 10.37 16.21 3.29
CA GLN A 79 10.74 14.84 2.98
C GLN A 79 10.45 13.94 4.19
N ILE A 80 9.36 13.17 4.13
CA ILE A 80 8.91 12.25 5.19
C ILE A 80 9.56 10.88 5.06
N LEU A 81 9.61 10.35 3.85
CA LEU A 81 10.31 9.12 3.50
C LEU A 81 11.37 9.44 2.45
N SER A 82 12.56 8.85 2.54
CA SER A 82 13.59 9.11 1.54
C SER A 82 13.17 8.62 0.15
N GLU A 83 13.57 9.33 -0.90
CA GLU A 83 13.32 8.90 -2.29
C GLU A 83 13.87 7.50 -2.54
N LYS A 84 15.08 7.23 -2.02
CA LYS A 84 15.69 5.91 -2.10
C LYS A 84 14.82 4.82 -1.48
N TRP A 85 14.16 5.08 -0.35
CA TRP A 85 13.24 4.12 0.26
C TRP A 85 12.00 3.88 -0.61
N ILE A 86 11.42 4.95 -1.17
CA ILE A 86 10.28 4.82 -2.08
C ILE A 86 10.66 3.92 -3.26
N GLU A 87 11.78 4.21 -3.92
CA GLU A 87 12.27 3.40 -5.04
C GLU A 87 12.50 1.94 -4.64
N GLU A 88 13.25 1.70 -3.56
CA GLU A 88 13.58 0.36 -3.10
C GLU A 88 12.36 -0.44 -2.67
N SER A 89 11.38 0.19 -2.02
CA SER A 89 10.21 -0.51 -1.51
C SER A 89 9.18 -0.86 -2.60
N THR A 90 9.12 -0.08 -3.66
CA THR A 90 8.12 -0.25 -4.73
C THR A 90 8.65 -0.98 -5.97
N LYS A 91 9.98 -1.03 -6.18
CA LYS A 91 10.54 -1.77 -7.31
C LYS A 91 10.27 -3.28 -7.20
N LYS A 92 10.28 -3.93 -8.33
CA LYS A 92 10.15 -5.39 -8.41
C LYS A 92 11.38 -6.07 -7.79
N GLN A 93 11.22 -6.61 -6.58
CA GLN A 93 12.25 -7.38 -5.87
C GLN A 93 12.21 -8.86 -6.26
N VAL A 94 11.00 -9.38 -6.51
CA VAL A 94 10.77 -10.74 -6.96
C VAL A 94 9.72 -10.76 -8.06
N GLU A 95 9.85 -11.68 -8.99
CA GLU A 95 8.81 -11.93 -9.99
C GLU A 95 7.65 -12.69 -9.37
N CYS A 96 6.43 -12.28 -9.71
CA CYS A 96 5.23 -13.03 -9.45
C CYS A 96 4.79 -13.64 -10.78
N GLY A 97 4.65 -14.98 -10.83
CA GLY A 97 3.95 -15.61 -11.96
C GLY A 97 2.53 -15.05 -12.10
N ASP A 98 1.76 -15.51 -13.06
CA ASP A 98 0.39 -15.05 -13.34
C ASP A 98 -0.51 -15.01 -12.08
N TYR A 99 -0.32 -13.96 -11.28
CA TYR A 99 -1.18 -13.69 -10.13
C TYR A 99 -2.46 -13.01 -10.62
N ASN A 100 -3.53 -13.79 -10.68
CA ASN A 100 -4.94 -13.40 -10.93
C ASN A 100 -5.22 -12.40 -12.05
N ASN A 101 -4.23 -11.81 -12.65
CA ASN A 101 -4.40 -10.91 -13.78
C ASN A 101 -3.06 -10.46 -14.37
N SER A 102 -3.03 -10.33 -15.66
CA SER A 102 -1.90 -9.92 -16.49
C SER A 102 -1.28 -8.53 -16.17
N GLN A 103 -1.72 -7.82 -15.14
CA GLN A 103 -1.19 -6.50 -14.75
C GLN A 103 -0.18 -6.57 -13.60
N VAL A 104 -0.25 -7.58 -12.73
CA VAL A 104 0.76 -7.80 -11.68
C VAL A 104 1.92 -8.59 -12.29
N ASP A 105 3.14 -8.11 -12.12
CA ASP A 105 4.34 -8.80 -12.63
C ASP A 105 5.45 -8.96 -11.58
N GLY A 106 5.24 -8.45 -10.37
CA GLY A 106 6.22 -8.61 -9.30
C GLY A 106 5.75 -8.15 -7.94
N TYR A 107 6.64 -8.25 -6.97
CA TYR A 107 6.42 -7.82 -5.59
C TYR A 107 7.66 -7.13 -5.03
N GLY A 108 7.45 -5.98 -4.39
CA GLY A 108 8.46 -5.21 -3.68
C GLY A 108 8.40 -5.44 -2.17
N TYR A 109 8.69 -4.42 -1.36
CA TYR A 109 8.55 -4.48 0.08
C TYR A 109 7.11 -4.14 0.49
N LEU A 110 6.24 -5.17 0.48
CA LEU A 110 4.80 -5.10 0.75
C LEU A 110 3.98 -4.34 -0.31
N PHE A 111 4.55 -4.09 -1.48
CA PHE A 111 3.85 -3.56 -2.64
C PHE A 111 3.82 -4.56 -3.78
N TRP A 112 2.68 -4.72 -4.42
CA TRP A 112 2.57 -5.40 -5.70
C TRP A 112 3.07 -4.47 -6.80
N HIS A 113 4.01 -4.96 -7.60
CA HIS A 113 4.46 -4.26 -8.79
C HIS A 113 3.50 -4.54 -9.95
N LEU A 114 3.13 -3.49 -10.67
CA LEU A 114 2.26 -3.57 -11.84
C LEU A 114 3.05 -3.26 -13.10
N LYS A 115 2.60 -3.78 -14.24
CA LYS A 115 3.19 -3.44 -15.54
C LYS A 115 3.19 -1.92 -15.75
N GLY A 116 4.27 -1.41 -16.32
CA GLY A 116 4.54 0.04 -16.42
C GLY A 116 5.09 0.60 -15.10
N ASP A 117 5.11 1.90 -14.96
CA ASP A 117 5.57 2.57 -13.74
C ASP A 117 4.41 2.71 -12.74
N ALA A 118 3.99 1.56 -12.21
CA ALA A 118 2.86 1.48 -11.29
C ALA A 118 3.07 0.40 -10.23
N TYR A 119 2.48 0.63 -9.05
CA TYR A 119 2.49 -0.33 -7.95
C TYR A 119 1.26 -0.16 -7.06
N MET A 120 0.97 -1.14 -6.22
CA MET A 120 -0.19 -1.08 -5.35
C MET A 120 0.04 -1.74 -3.98
N ALA A 121 -0.57 -1.17 -2.95
CA ALA A 121 -0.94 -1.87 -1.74
C ALA A 121 -2.34 -2.45 -1.95
N ASN A 122 -2.50 -3.72 -1.57
CA ASN A 122 -3.75 -4.46 -1.72
C ASN A 122 -4.09 -5.11 -0.38
N GLY A 123 -5.30 -4.89 0.09
CA GLY A 123 -5.86 -5.49 1.29
C GLY A 123 -7.03 -6.41 0.98
N LYS A 124 -7.36 -7.25 1.95
CA LYS A 124 -8.50 -8.18 1.87
C LYS A 124 -9.80 -7.38 1.67
N TYR A 125 -10.76 -7.96 1.00
CA TYR A 125 -12.11 -7.39 0.77
C TYR A 125 -12.14 -6.13 -0.13
N GLY A 126 -11.24 -6.02 -1.09
CA GLY A 126 -11.28 -4.94 -2.07
C GLY A 126 -10.73 -3.60 -1.55
N GLN A 127 -9.73 -3.65 -0.69
CA GLN A 127 -8.98 -2.47 -0.26
C GLN A 127 -7.81 -2.23 -1.21
N TYR A 128 -7.71 -1.06 -1.84
CA TYR A 128 -6.65 -0.75 -2.79
C TYR A 128 -6.10 0.66 -2.61
N CYS A 129 -4.77 0.75 -2.69
CA CYS A 129 -4.06 2.00 -2.92
C CYS A 129 -3.11 1.77 -4.10
N ILE A 130 -3.44 2.33 -5.26
CA ILE A 130 -2.70 2.13 -6.51
C ILE A 130 -2.06 3.45 -6.88
N VAL A 131 -0.76 3.43 -7.12
CA VAL A 131 0.02 4.57 -7.59
C VAL A 131 0.40 4.35 -9.04
N LEU A 132 0.05 5.30 -9.90
CA LEU A 132 0.31 5.32 -11.34
C LEU A 132 1.27 6.48 -11.60
N SER A 133 2.58 6.22 -11.52
CA SER A 133 3.59 7.28 -11.60
C SER A 133 3.62 7.94 -12.98
N ASP A 134 3.45 7.15 -14.04
CA ASP A 134 3.35 7.60 -15.43
C ASP A 134 2.15 8.51 -15.72
N GLN A 135 1.09 8.39 -14.91
CA GLN A 135 -0.14 9.18 -15.04
C GLN A 135 -0.28 10.24 -13.94
N ASN A 136 0.72 10.38 -13.08
CA ASN A 136 0.69 11.28 -11.92
C ASN A 136 -0.61 11.15 -11.10
N SER A 137 -1.02 9.90 -10.83
CA SER A 137 -2.35 9.62 -10.27
C SER A 137 -2.30 8.57 -9.16
N VAL A 138 -3.23 8.70 -8.21
CA VAL A 138 -3.48 7.72 -7.15
C VAL A 138 -4.94 7.28 -7.20
N ILE A 139 -5.16 5.99 -7.11
CA ILE A 139 -6.49 5.39 -6.94
C ILE A 139 -6.54 4.76 -5.56
N SER A 140 -7.43 5.24 -4.71
CA SER A 140 -7.71 4.62 -3.41
C SER A 140 -9.13 4.11 -3.35
N VAL A 141 -9.31 2.91 -2.83
CA VAL A 141 -10.60 2.23 -2.73
C VAL A 141 -10.72 1.53 -1.38
N ASN A 142 -11.82 1.76 -0.68
CA ASN A 142 -12.28 0.93 0.42
C ASN A 142 -13.61 0.31 0.00
N SER A 143 -13.62 -1.00 -0.18
CA SER A 143 -14.82 -1.75 -0.56
C SER A 143 -15.36 -2.54 0.63
N PRO A 144 -16.68 -2.66 0.79
CA PRO A 144 -17.30 -3.54 1.77
C PRO A 144 -17.47 -4.97 1.22
N GLU A 145 -16.68 -5.40 0.23
CA GLU A 145 -16.78 -6.75 -0.32
C GLU A 145 -16.54 -7.79 0.79
N THR A 146 -17.55 -8.61 1.05
CA THR A 146 -17.46 -9.68 2.05
C THR A 146 -17.07 -11.03 1.43
N GLU A 147 -17.17 -11.14 0.11
CA GLU A 147 -16.86 -12.35 -0.64
C GLU A 147 -15.47 -12.28 -1.28
N GLN A 148 -14.89 -13.46 -1.53
CA GLN A 148 -13.59 -13.61 -2.21
C GLN A 148 -13.62 -13.21 -3.69
N SER A 149 -14.71 -12.58 -4.15
CA SER A 149 -14.93 -12.34 -5.59
C SER A 149 -14.03 -11.28 -6.20
N ASP A 150 -13.39 -10.44 -5.39
CA ASP A 150 -12.48 -9.36 -5.84
C ASP A 150 -12.95 -8.65 -7.14
N ARG A 151 -14.23 -8.31 -7.19
CA ARG A 151 -14.84 -7.70 -8.39
C ARG A 151 -14.26 -6.32 -8.67
N VAL A 152 -14.00 -5.55 -7.60
CA VAL A 152 -13.43 -4.20 -7.70
C VAL A 152 -12.03 -4.26 -8.27
N GLY A 153 -11.15 -5.13 -7.74
CA GLY A 153 -9.80 -5.30 -8.24
C GLY A 153 -9.78 -5.74 -9.72
N ARG A 154 -10.60 -6.73 -10.09
CA ARG A 154 -10.72 -7.14 -11.50
C ARG A 154 -11.18 -6.02 -12.42
N TYR A 155 -12.15 -5.21 -11.98
CA TYR A 155 -12.61 -4.06 -12.75
C TYR A 155 -11.50 -3.02 -12.95
N ILE A 156 -10.79 -2.64 -11.88
CA ILE A 156 -9.68 -1.68 -11.94
C ILE A 156 -8.59 -2.20 -12.88
N MET A 157 -8.14 -3.44 -12.70
CA MET A 157 -7.09 -4.03 -13.53
C MET A 157 -7.50 -4.10 -15.00
N LYS A 158 -8.77 -4.39 -15.29
CA LYS A 158 -9.29 -4.35 -16.65
C LYS A 158 -9.19 -2.93 -17.23
N LYS A 159 -9.59 -1.90 -16.48
CA LYS A 159 -9.54 -0.50 -16.93
C LYS A 159 -8.11 -0.02 -17.17
N LEU A 160 -7.17 -0.35 -16.29
CA LEU A 160 -5.76 -0.05 -16.47
C LEU A 160 -5.20 -0.69 -17.75
N LYS A 161 -5.59 -1.93 -18.04
CA LYS A 161 -5.20 -2.62 -19.28
C LYS A 161 -5.77 -1.97 -20.53
N GLU A 162 -7.03 -1.54 -20.48
CA GLU A 162 -7.71 -0.85 -21.60
C GLU A 162 -7.05 0.51 -21.88
N GLY A 163 -6.78 1.31 -20.83
CA GLY A 163 -6.14 2.63 -20.95
C GLY A 163 -4.74 2.56 -21.58
N ARG A 164 -3.92 1.59 -21.18
CA ARG A 164 -2.60 1.40 -21.77
C ARG A 164 -2.59 1.00 -23.22
N ARG A 165 -3.62 0.26 -23.69
CA ARG A 165 -3.75 -0.13 -25.10
C ARG A 165 -4.09 1.05 -26.01
N ASN A 166 -4.81 2.04 -25.47
CA ASN A 166 -5.19 3.24 -26.22
C ASN A 166 -4.01 4.21 -26.35
N ASN A 167 -3.20 4.35 -25.30
CA ASN A 167 -2.00 5.22 -25.31
C ASN A 167 -0.83 4.66 -26.13
N GLY A 168 -0.84 3.40 -26.49
CA GLY A 168 0.20 2.77 -27.35
C GLY A 168 -0.15 2.72 -28.83
N LYS A 169 -1.19 3.43 -29.26
CA LYS A 169 -1.65 3.50 -30.67
C LYS A 169 -1.49 4.90 -31.30
N GLU A 170 -0.83 5.82 -30.59
CA GLU A 170 -0.44 7.13 -31.13
C GLU A 170 1.02 7.14 -31.64
#